data_7c0e64b9ee01185e161ae385bafded6f
#
_entry.id   7c0e64b9ee01185e161ae385bafded6f
#
_cell.length_a   1.000
_cell.length_b   1.000
_cell.length_c   1.000
_cell.angle_alpha   90.00
_cell.angle_beta   90.00
_cell.angle_gamma   90.00
#
_symmetry.space_group_name_H-M   'P 1'
#
loop_
_entity.id
_entity.type
_entity.pdbx_description
1 polymer ?
#
loop_
_entity_poly.entity_id
_entity_poly.type
_entity_poly.pdbx_seq_one_letter_code
_entity_poly.pdbx_strand_id
1 'polypeptide(L)'
;MLLALTVAAPLLPMAGCKSQPTIAGTEIPDTEDNRQIISVLERYRTSFVSRDAAAVLATAHPTYYDQAGTDDPSDDTSYAELGPLLRRRLSQLDSIRFTMDYLEIHVSGDRAVARVWIDASFRFKPILDAYGEPREAPPYARIMDHSEFELVREGDVWLIVKGI
;
A
#
# COMPACT_ATOMS: atom_id res chain seq x y z
N MET A 1 -33.46 -30.44 64.90
CA MET A 1 -33.41 -30.85 63.50
C MET A 1 -33.06 -29.60 62.69
N LEU A 2 -31.77 -29.38 62.41
CA LEU A 2 -31.27 -28.21 61.63
C LEU A 2 -31.20 -28.60 60.14
N LEU A 3 -31.96 -27.90 59.31
CA LEU A 3 -31.91 -28.06 57.88
C LEU A 3 -30.75 -27.12 57.32
N ALA A 4 -29.69 -27.71 56.74
CA ALA A 4 -28.63 -26.96 56.06
C ALA A 4 -29.08 -26.73 54.65
N LEU A 5 -29.23 -25.43 54.26
CA LEU A 5 -29.56 -24.97 52.94
C LEU A 5 -28.21 -24.77 52.15
N THR A 6 -27.91 -25.69 51.25
CA THR A 6 -26.73 -25.54 50.33
C THR A 6 -27.09 -24.67 49.14
N VAL A 7 -26.50 -23.48 49.07
CA VAL A 7 -26.58 -22.55 47.91
C VAL A 7 -25.55 -22.96 46.88
N ALA A 8 -25.99 -23.51 45.74
CA ALA A 8 -25.14 -23.78 44.60
C ALA A 8 -24.97 -22.47 43.77
N ALA A 9 -23.77 -21.95 43.73
CA ALA A 9 -23.43 -20.81 42.86
C ALA A 9 -23.24 -21.28 41.40
N PRO A 10 -23.85 -20.62 40.40
CA PRO A 10 -23.64 -20.97 39.01
C PRO A 10 -22.23 -20.49 38.55
N LEU A 11 -21.40 -21.41 38.05
CA LEU A 11 -20.17 -21.13 37.34
C LEU A 11 -20.52 -20.56 35.96
N LEU A 12 -20.35 -19.24 35.77
CA LEU A 12 -20.44 -18.60 34.47
C LEU A 12 -19.20 -19.00 33.64
N PRO A 13 -19.36 -19.52 32.40
CA PRO A 13 -18.21 -19.77 31.53
C PRO A 13 -17.60 -18.43 31.12
N MET A 14 -16.33 -18.20 31.45
CA MET A 14 -15.54 -17.12 30.87
C MET A 14 -15.34 -17.42 29.38
N ALA A 15 -16.08 -16.71 28.53
CA ALA A 15 -15.82 -16.67 27.10
C ALA A 15 -14.45 -15.99 26.89
N GLY A 16 -13.40 -16.79 26.75
CA GLY A 16 -12.08 -16.30 26.36
C GLY A 16 -12.19 -15.66 24.98
N CYS A 17 -11.87 -14.37 24.88
CA CYS A 17 -11.67 -13.70 23.58
C CYS A 17 -10.56 -14.46 22.86
N LYS A 18 -10.90 -15.24 21.84
CA LYS A 18 -9.91 -15.76 20.89
C LYS A 18 -9.41 -14.57 20.09
N SER A 19 -8.17 -14.15 20.30
CA SER A 19 -7.52 -13.17 19.42
C SER A 19 -7.50 -13.77 18.01
N GLN A 20 -7.97 -12.99 17.04
CA GLN A 20 -7.90 -13.37 15.64
C GLN A 20 -6.41 -13.40 15.23
N PRO A 21 -5.94 -14.42 14.47
CA PRO A 21 -4.57 -14.45 14.01
C PRO A 21 -4.29 -13.23 13.12
N THR A 22 -3.07 -12.69 13.19
CA THR A 22 -2.61 -11.57 12.36
C THR A 22 -1.57 -12.03 11.35
N ILE A 23 -1.43 -11.27 10.25
CA ILE A 23 -0.38 -11.49 9.26
C ILE A 23 0.96 -11.22 9.92
N ALA A 24 1.93 -12.10 9.69
CA ALA A 24 3.24 -12.05 10.33
C ALA A 24 3.92 -10.67 10.15
N GLY A 25 4.35 -10.07 11.25
CA GLY A 25 4.98 -8.74 11.27
C GLY A 25 4.01 -7.57 11.24
N THR A 26 2.70 -7.81 11.36
CA THR A 26 1.66 -6.76 11.37
C THR A 26 0.63 -7.01 12.47
N GLU A 27 -0.20 -5.99 12.75
CA GLU A 27 -1.42 -6.12 13.55
C GLU A 27 -2.67 -6.39 12.68
N ILE A 28 -2.51 -6.61 11.38
CA ILE A 28 -3.60 -6.80 10.42
C ILE A 28 -4.14 -8.22 10.54
N PRO A 29 -5.48 -8.41 10.67
CA PRO A 29 -6.11 -9.72 10.73
C PRO A 29 -5.73 -10.59 9.51
N ASP A 30 -5.40 -11.86 9.76
CA ASP A 30 -5.03 -12.81 8.71
C ASP A 30 -6.27 -13.36 8.01
N THR A 31 -6.82 -12.56 7.09
CA THR A 31 -7.93 -12.91 6.21
C THR A 31 -7.44 -13.07 4.78
N GLU A 32 -8.21 -13.76 3.94
CA GLU A 32 -7.90 -13.93 2.52
C GLU A 32 -7.80 -12.57 1.79
N ASP A 33 -8.76 -11.67 2.02
CA ASP A 33 -8.76 -10.33 1.43
C ASP A 33 -7.51 -9.54 1.84
N ASN A 34 -7.14 -9.55 3.12
CA ASN A 34 -5.97 -8.82 3.60
C ASN A 34 -4.66 -9.36 3.00
N ARG A 35 -4.53 -10.70 2.86
CA ARG A 35 -3.38 -11.31 2.17
C ARG A 35 -3.30 -10.90 0.70
N GLN A 36 -4.43 -10.89 -0.01
CA GLN A 36 -4.49 -10.49 -1.42
C GLN A 36 -4.17 -8.99 -1.58
N ILE A 37 -4.69 -8.13 -0.70
CA ILE A 37 -4.40 -6.68 -0.71
C ILE A 37 -2.91 -6.44 -0.48
N ILE A 38 -2.30 -7.05 0.53
CA ILE A 38 -0.84 -6.96 0.74
C ILE A 38 -0.08 -7.47 -0.48
N SER A 39 -0.52 -8.57 -1.09
CA SER A 39 0.14 -9.12 -2.28
C SER A 39 0.12 -8.15 -3.47
N VAL A 40 -0.98 -7.44 -3.72
CA VAL A 40 -1.02 -6.44 -4.80
C VAL A 40 -0.16 -5.23 -4.49
N LEU A 41 -0.13 -4.76 -3.24
CA LEU A 41 0.72 -3.65 -2.81
C LEU A 41 2.21 -4.02 -2.87
N GLU A 42 2.60 -5.25 -2.51
CA GLU A 42 3.97 -5.75 -2.68
C GLU A 42 4.36 -5.88 -4.15
N ARG A 43 3.45 -6.30 -5.02
CA ARG A 43 3.67 -6.31 -6.47
C ARG A 43 3.86 -4.89 -7.00
N TYR A 44 3.06 -3.93 -6.56
CA TYR A 44 3.26 -2.50 -6.85
C TYR A 44 4.66 -2.05 -6.41
N ARG A 45 5.03 -2.26 -5.15
CA ARG A 45 6.31 -1.85 -4.57
C ARG A 45 7.50 -2.46 -5.32
N THR A 46 7.48 -3.76 -5.56
CA THR A 46 8.57 -4.46 -6.25
C THR A 46 8.71 -4.04 -7.72
N SER A 47 7.60 -3.83 -8.41
CA SER A 47 7.58 -3.32 -9.78
C SER A 47 8.12 -1.90 -9.85
N PHE A 48 7.78 -1.06 -8.85
CA PHE A 48 8.29 0.31 -8.75
C PHE A 48 9.82 0.32 -8.54
N VAL A 49 10.34 -0.49 -7.62
CA VAL A 49 11.78 -0.64 -7.37
C VAL A 49 12.51 -1.15 -8.61
N SER A 50 11.90 -2.06 -9.37
CA SER A 50 12.43 -2.58 -10.64
C SER A 50 12.32 -1.57 -11.79
N ARG A 51 11.65 -0.44 -11.59
CA ARG A 51 11.37 0.59 -12.59
C ARG A 51 10.56 0.06 -13.79
N ASP A 52 9.72 -0.94 -13.54
CA ASP A 52 8.82 -1.51 -14.54
C ASP A 52 7.47 -0.79 -14.50
N ALA A 53 7.37 0.28 -15.31
CA ALA A 53 6.15 1.08 -15.41
C ALA A 53 4.92 0.27 -15.88
N ALA A 54 5.12 -0.76 -16.69
CA ALA A 54 4.02 -1.60 -17.17
C ALA A 54 3.50 -2.51 -16.06
N ALA A 55 4.40 -3.11 -15.28
CA ALA A 55 4.03 -3.93 -14.13
C ALA A 55 3.40 -3.10 -13.00
N VAL A 56 3.86 -1.85 -12.77
CA VAL A 56 3.18 -0.92 -11.86
C VAL A 56 1.77 -0.62 -12.35
N LEU A 57 1.61 -0.24 -13.62
CA LEU A 57 0.28 0.06 -14.20
C LEU A 57 -0.68 -1.15 -14.12
N ALA A 58 -0.16 -2.37 -14.24
CA ALA A 58 -0.95 -3.59 -14.12
C ALA A 58 -1.51 -3.86 -12.70
N THR A 59 -1.09 -3.10 -11.69
CA THR A 59 -1.68 -3.13 -10.35
C THR A 59 -2.83 -2.15 -10.19
N ALA A 60 -2.98 -1.20 -11.12
CA ALA A 60 -4.04 -0.19 -11.11
C ALA A 60 -5.31 -0.69 -11.82
N HIS A 61 -6.46 -0.30 -11.29
CA HIS A 61 -7.76 -0.52 -11.92
C HIS A 61 -8.01 0.48 -13.07
N PRO A 62 -8.73 0.11 -14.14
CA PRO A 62 -9.03 1.03 -15.23
C PRO A 62 -9.78 2.32 -14.82
N THR A 63 -10.43 2.33 -13.66
CA THR A 63 -11.05 3.53 -13.08
C THR A 63 -10.15 4.30 -12.13
N TYR A 64 -8.84 4.04 -12.15
CA TYR A 64 -7.88 4.76 -11.32
C TYR A 64 -8.01 6.26 -11.50
N TYR A 65 -8.09 6.98 -10.38
CA TYR A 65 -8.12 8.44 -10.36
C TYR A 65 -7.56 8.93 -9.02
N ASP A 66 -6.55 9.77 -9.08
CA ASP A 66 -5.89 10.35 -7.91
C ASP A 66 -5.86 11.87 -8.03
N GLN A 67 -6.37 12.56 -7.02
CA GLN A 67 -6.44 14.02 -6.94
C GLN A 67 -5.20 14.64 -6.27
N ALA A 68 -4.12 13.87 -6.09
CA ALA A 68 -2.89 14.30 -5.43
C ALA A 68 -3.09 14.96 -4.04
N GLY A 69 -4.29 14.87 -3.46
CA GLY A 69 -4.65 15.49 -2.18
C GLY A 69 -4.90 17.00 -2.28
N THR A 70 -5.08 17.56 -3.46
CA THR A 70 -5.34 18.99 -3.71
C THR A 70 -6.70 19.21 -4.37
N ASP A 71 -7.18 20.47 -4.39
CA ASP A 71 -8.38 20.88 -5.11
C ASP A 71 -8.05 21.35 -6.54
N ASP A 72 -6.78 21.32 -6.96
CA ASP A 72 -6.34 21.73 -8.30
C ASP A 72 -6.42 20.53 -9.28
N PRO A 73 -7.35 20.52 -10.23
CA PRO A 73 -7.48 19.40 -11.15
C PRO A 73 -6.32 19.26 -12.13
N SER A 74 -5.37 20.19 -12.14
CA SER A 74 -4.21 20.12 -13.04
C SER A 74 -3.15 19.10 -12.58
N ASP A 75 -3.17 18.67 -11.33
CA ASP A 75 -2.30 17.63 -10.76
C ASP A 75 -2.99 16.26 -10.62
N ASP A 76 -4.28 16.18 -10.95
CA ASP A 76 -5.03 14.93 -10.99
C ASP A 76 -4.39 13.95 -11.98
N THR A 77 -4.46 12.68 -11.64
CA THR A 77 -3.92 11.61 -12.50
C THR A 77 -4.99 10.55 -12.75
N SER A 78 -5.44 10.43 -13.98
CA SER A 78 -6.31 9.33 -14.44
C SER A 78 -5.51 8.09 -14.84
N TYR A 79 -6.18 6.93 -14.99
CA TYR A 79 -5.55 5.70 -15.49
C TYR A 79 -4.84 5.92 -16.85
N ALA A 80 -5.43 6.71 -17.74
CA ALA A 80 -4.84 6.98 -19.06
C ALA A 80 -3.52 7.76 -18.97
N GLU A 81 -3.39 8.62 -17.97
CA GLU A 81 -2.21 9.45 -17.72
C GLU A 81 -1.16 8.74 -16.87
N LEU A 82 -1.59 7.80 -16.02
CA LEU A 82 -0.71 7.09 -15.09
C LEU A 82 0.42 6.35 -15.82
N GLY A 83 0.12 5.62 -16.88
CA GLY A 83 1.14 4.87 -17.63
C GLY A 83 2.25 5.73 -18.24
N PRO A 84 1.94 6.79 -19.01
CA PRO A 84 2.91 7.78 -19.48
C PRO A 84 3.69 8.46 -18.34
N LEU A 85 3.01 8.82 -17.24
CA LEU A 85 3.62 9.44 -16.07
C LEU A 85 4.66 8.51 -15.41
N LEU A 86 4.31 7.25 -15.18
CA LEU A 86 5.21 6.24 -14.60
C LEU A 86 6.45 6.04 -15.48
N ARG A 87 6.27 5.86 -16.80
CA ARG A 87 7.41 5.72 -17.73
C ARG A 87 8.35 6.92 -17.63
N ARG A 88 7.81 8.14 -17.64
CA ARG A 88 8.61 9.37 -17.56
C ARG A 88 9.35 9.44 -16.22
N ARG A 89 8.66 9.28 -15.09
CA ARG A 89 9.26 9.37 -13.74
C ARG A 89 10.31 8.29 -13.50
N LEU A 90 9.97 7.02 -13.76
CA LEU A 90 10.88 5.90 -13.52
C LEU A 90 12.10 5.90 -14.44
N SER A 91 11.98 6.43 -15.67
CA SER A 91 13.11 6.56 -16.59
C SER A 91 14.21 7.52 -16.11
N GLN A 92 13.87 8.48 -15.25
CA GLN A 92 14.80 9.46 -14.68
C GLN A 92 15.58 8.92 -13.47
N LEU A 93 15.13 7.80 -12.89
CA LEU A 93 15.74 7.23 -11.70
C LEU A 93 16.86 6.26 -12.04
N ASP A 94 17.97 6.38 -11.32
CA ASP A 94 19.10 5.45 -11.35
C ASP A 94 18.87 4.28 -10.39
N SER A 95 18.52 4.61 -9.15
CA SER A 95 18.22 3.61 -8.14
C SER A 95 17.08 4.05 -7.22
N ILE A 96 16.34 3.05 -6.71
CA ILE A 96 15.20 3.23 -5.81
C ILE A 96 15.36 2.26 -4.64
N ARG A 97 15.20 2.79 -3.43
CA ARG A 97 14.94 2.00 -2.23
C ARG A 97 13.52 2.36 -1.77
N PHE A 98 12.68 1.36 -1.57
CA PHE A 98 11.29 1.57 -1.20
C PHE A 98 10.85 0.45 -0.25
N THR A 99 10.49 0.82 0.97
CA THR A 99 9.90 -0.06 1.97
C THR A 99 8.50 0.42 2.32
N MET A 100 7.63 -0.51 2.64
CA MET A 100 6.26 -0.26 3.09
C MET A 100 6.01 -1.10 4.35
N ASP A 101 5.64 -0.44 5.43
CA ASP A 101 5.16 -1.09 6.64
C ASP A 101 3.62 -1.00 6.65
N TYR A 102 2.95 -2.14 6.67
CA TYR A 102 1.48 -2.21 6.64
C TYR A 102 0.91 -1.94 8.02
N LEU A 103 0.15 -0.85 8.16
CA LEU A 103 -0.40 -0.39 9.44
C LEU A 103 -1.83 -0.87 9.65
N GLU A 104 -2.68 -0.72 8.64
CA GLU A 104 -4.10 -1.02 8.73
C GLU A 104 -4.66 -1.38 7.35
N ILE A 105 -5.59 -2.33 7.31
CA ILE A 105 -6.41 -2.61 6.12
C ILE A 105 -7.87 -2.68 6.58
N HIS A 106 -8.70 -1.88 5.96
CA HIS A 106 -10.13 -1.86 6.16
C HIS A 106 -10.85 -2.32 4.88
N VAL A 107 -11.56 -3.44 4.96
CA VAL A 107 -12.32 -4.01 3.84
C VAL A 107 -13.82 -3.79 4.09
N SER A 108 -14.50 -3.28 3.08
CA SER A 108 -15.96 -3.07 3.07
C SER A 108 -16.55 -3.51 1.73
N GLY A 109 -17.08 -4.72 1.67
CA GLY A 109 -17.56 -5.33 0.44
C GLY A 109 -16.46 -5.47 -0.60
N ASP A 110 -16.62 -4.84 -1.76
CA ASP A 110 -15.66 -4.85 -2.86
C ASP A 110 -14.71 -3.63 -2.86
N ARG A 111 -14.63 -2.91 -1.75
CA ARG A 111 -13.71 -1.78 -1.56
C ARG A 111 -12.81 -2.02 -0.36
N ALA A 112 -11.59 -1.52 -0.45
CA ALA A 112 -10.67 -1.53 0.67
C ALA A 112 -9.83 -0.25 0.72
N VAL A 113 -9.40 0.08 1.94
CA VAL A 113 -8.42 1.13 2.20
C VAL A 113 -7.27 0.48 2.97
N ALA A 114 -6.05 0.67 2.46
CA ALA A 114 -4.83 0.22 3.12
C ALA A 114 -3.97 1.42 3.50
N ARG A 115 -3.62 1.52 4.79
CA ARG A 115 -2.70 2.54 5.30
C ARG A 115 -1.34 1.93 5.54
N VAL A 116 -0.33 2.61 5.06
CA VAL A 116 1.05 2.15 5.14
C VAL A 116 1.96 3.30 5.58
N TRP A 117 3.09 2.95 6.21
CA TRP A 117 4.21 3.84 6.34
C TRP A 117 5.20 3.56 5.21
N ILE A 118 5.59 4.60 4.49
CA ILE A 118 6.55 4.53 3.39
C ILE A 118 7.88 5.15 3.85
N ASP A 119 8.99 4.43 3.62
CA ASP A 119 10.34 5.00 3.59
C ASP A 119 10.94 4.70 2.21
N ALA A 120 11.02 5.72 1.38
CA ALA A 120 11.51 5.61 0.02
C ALA A 120 12.62 6.61 -0.25
N SER A 121 13.66 6.16 -0.93
CA SER A 121 14.76 7.02 -1.38
C SER A 121 15.06 6.80 -2.86
N PHE A 122 15.33 7.89 -3.55
CA PHE A 122 15.50 7.95 -4.99
C PHE A 122 16.81 8.61 -5.32
N ARG A 123 17.61 7.95 -6.15
CA ARG A 123 18.75 8.57 -6.83
C ARG A 123 18.37 8.79 -8.28
N PHE A 124 18.52 10.02 -8.75
CA PHE A 124 18.24 10.34 -10.14
C PHE A 124 19.48 10.11 -11.00
N LYS A 125 19.28 9.90 -12.29
CA LYS A 125 20.36 9.82 -13.26
C LYS A 125 21.10 11.15 -13.32
N PRO A 126 22.43 11.16 -13.52
CA PRO A 126 23.20 12.38 -13.67
C PRO A 126 22.77 13.12 -14.94
N ILE A 127 22.77 14.46 -14.87
CA ILE A 127 22.66 15.32 -16.05
C ILE A 127 24.08 15.44 -16.61
N LEU A 128 24.26 14.94 -17.83
CA LEU A 128 25.57 14.99 -18.51
C LEU A 128 25.75 16.29 -19.30
N ASP A 129 26.98 16.75 -19.40
CA ASP A 129 27.35 17.85 -20.31
C ASP A 129 27.54 17.35 -21.74
N ALA A 130 28.00 18.26 -22.64
CA ALA A 130 28.25 17.94 -24.04
C ALA A 130 29.41 16.93 -24.26
N TYR A 131 30.24 16.70 -23.24
CA TYR A 131 31.36 15.76 -23.26
C TYR A 131 31.05 14.43 -22.59
N GLY A 132 29.81 14.29 -22.03
CA GLY A 132 29.36 13.08 -21.32
C GLY A 132 29.76 13.04 -19.84
N GLU A 133 30.28 14.16 -19.29
CA GLU A 133 30.63 14.24 -17.87
C GLU A 133 29.44 14.76 -17.02
N PRO A 134 29.28 14.25 -15.80
CA PRO A 134 28.24 14.74 -14.91
C PRO A 134 28.42 16.22 -14.57
N ARG A 135 27.40 17.04 -14.83
CA ARG A 135 27.42 18.49 -14.49
C ARG A 135 27.41 18.73 -12.99
N GLU A 136 26.67 17.88 -12.27
CA GLU A 136 26.48 17.98 -10.81
C GLU A 136 26.32 16.57 -10.22
N ALA A 137 26.47 16.47 -8.89
CA ALA A 137 26.12 15.23 -8.21
C ALA A 137 24.65 14.86 -8.50
N PRO A 138 24.32 13.58 -8.77
CA PRO A 138 22.97 13.16 -9.06
C PRO A 138 22.01 13.60 -7.94
N PRO A 139 20.87 14.23 -8.26
CA PRO A 139 19.89 14.60 -7.27
C PRO A 139 19.44 13.36 -6.46
N TYR A 140 19.21 13.59 -5.19
CA TYR A 140 18.72 12.60 -4.25
C TYR A 140 17.45 13.12 -3.57
N ALA A 141 16.44 12.27 -3.45
CA ALA A 141 15.23 12.56 -2.69
C ALA A 141 14.92 11.43 -1.73
N ARG A 142 14.33 11.75 -0.58
CA ARG A 142 13.80 10.79 0.38
C ARG A 142 12.42 11.23 0.82
N ILE A 143 11.50 10.26 0.91
CA ILE A 143 10.15 10.43 1.42
C ILE A 143 10.00 9.48 2.59
N MET A 144 9.48 9.99 3.70
CA MET A 144 9.07 9.21 4.87
C MET A 144 7.72 9.74 5.29
N ASP A 145 6.65 9.01 4.97
CA ASP A 145 5.30 9.49 5.21
C ASP A 145 4.29 8.35 5.33
N HIS A 146 3.14 8.67 5.91
CA HIS A 146 1.94 7.84 5.84
C HIS A 146 1.29 7.99 4.47
N SER A 147 0.97 6.86 3.86
CA SER A 147 0.25 6.82 2.58
C SER A 147 -0.98 5.94 2.69
N GLU A 148 -1.97 6.26 1.90
CA GLU A 148 -3.22 5.54 1.81
C GLU A 148 -3.46 5.06 0.39
N PHE A 149 -3.76 3.77 0.24
CA PHE A 149 -4.16 3.17 -1.03
C PHE A 149 -5.63 2.80 -0.96
N GLU A 150 -6.40 3.24 -1.95
CA GLU A 150 -7.76 2.76 -2.14
C GLU A 150 -7.76 1.64 -3.19
N LEU A 151 -8.47 0.56 -2.89
CA LEU A 151 -8.54 -0.61 -3.77
C LEU A 151 -9.99 -1.00 -4.03
N VAL A 152 -10.21 -1.63 -5.17
CA VAL A 152 -11.47 -2.26 -5.54
C VAL A 152 -11.23 -3.71 -5.94
N ARG A 153 -12.18 -4.59 -5.64
CA ARG A 153 -12.17 -5.98 -6.08
C ARG A 153 -12.97 -6.14 -7.36
N GLU A 154 -12.33 -6.69 -8.37
CA GLU A 154 -12.96 -7.09 -9.63
C GLU A 154 -12.82 -8.62 -9.80
N GLY A 155 -13.93 -9.34 -9.66
CA GLY A 155 -13.91 -10.80 -9.54
C GLY A 155 -13.14 -11.24 -8.29
N ASP A 156 -12.06 -11.97 -8.49
CA ASP A 156 -11.21 -12.49 -7.40
C ASP A 156 -9.91 -11.67 -7.21
N VAL A 157 -9.79 -10.50 -7.86
CA VAL A 157 -8.55 -9.71 -7.86
C VAL A 157 -8.80 -8.33 -7.27
N TRP A 158 -7.94 -7.92 -6.34
CA TRP A 158 -7.85 -6.55 -5.86
C TRP A 158 -6.96 -5.71 -6.77
N LEU A 159 -7.41 -4.48 -7.10
CA LEU A 159 -6.68 -3.51 -7.91
C LEU A 159 -6.73 -2.13 -7.26
N ILE A 160 -5.69 -1.32 -7.46
CA ILE A 160 -5.53 0.00 -6.86
C ILE A 160 -6.32 1.02 -7.67
N VAL A 161 -7.18 1.81 -7.02
CA VAL A 161 -7.93 2.90 -7.66
C VAL A 161 -7.40 4.28 -7.30
N LYS A 162 -6.50 4.38 -6.25
CA LYS A 162 -5.87 5.63 -5.83
C LYS A 162 -4.62 5.34 -5.00
N GLY A 163 -3.61 6.24 -5.04
CA GLY A 163 -2.42 6.20 -4.18
C GLY A 163 -1.12 5.75 -4.87
N ILE A 164 -1.08 5.62 -6.22
CA ILE A 164 0.14 5.28 -6.99
C ILE A 164 0.95 6.54 -7.34
#